data_e1a3ca9a78fe0953db77a5fef495c1aa
#
_entry.id   e1a3ca9a78fe0953db77a5fef495c1aa
#
_cell.length_a   1.000
_cell.length_b   1.000
_cell.length_c   1.000
_cell.angle_alpha   90.00
_cell.angle_beta   90.00
_cell.angle_gamma   90.00
#
_symmetry.space_group_name_H-M   'P 1'
#
loop_
_entity.id
_entity.type
_entity.pdbx_description
1 polymer ?
#
loop_
_entity_poly.entity_id
_entity_poly.type
_entity_poly.pdbx_seq_one_letter_code
_entity_poly.pdbx_strand_id
1 'polypeptide(L)'
;MIVEPSSIDPLFYKNGNDILEMEKRHETIRVKGGDPVEVVTPWTIWGPVIGTGERNRLLALRWVFDDPAALNLNLMALETAPDASTALALAPGFGLPTQNLLVADRAGAIGWTIAGRLPRRVGYDGRLPSVWAYGDRRWDGYLPPEEYPRNLSPASGQLWSANNRPAGGAADAKLGDGGHAAAARARQIRDDLTAITTPATPRALLAVQLDDRARFLERWQKLLLVTLNPETVAAKKGRAELRHLVEQWNGHASIDSVAYHLVRRWRDFVADRALGPICEPCTEVYEAFDFRKLNYEEPLWRLVQERPPHLLTADYLSWDDLLLAAVDDMLRWADRQNRSLARLTWGSRNTARIQHPFSRFLPPLLARLLDMPAEPLPGDNNMPRVQSPTFGASERFVVSPGNEEEGICHLPGGQSGNPLSPFYRAGHEAWAQGEPTPFLPGSTAHTLRLHP
;
A
#
# COMPACT_ATOMS: atom_id res chain seq x y z
N MET A 1 15.86 15.95 1.88
CA MET A 1 17.28 16.41 1.75
C MET A 1 17.86 16.60 3.13
N ILE A 2 19.16 16.40 3.27
CA ILE A 2 19.91 16.69 4.49
C ILE A 2 20.45 18.12 4.39
N VAL A 3 20.06 18.96 5.34
CA VAL A 3 20.53 20.34 5.43
C VAL A 3 21.87 20.36 6.17
N GLU A 4 22.87 20.97 5.59
CA GLU A 4 24.17 21.18 6.24
C GLU A 4 24.14 22.50 6.98
N PRO A 5 24.06 22.51 8.32
CA PRO A 5 23.97 23.75 9.08
C PRO A 5 25.27 24.53 9.02
N SER A 6 25.18 25.84 9.19
CA SER A 6 26.34 26.68 9.43
C SER A 6 26.98 26.32 10.78
N SER A 7 28.28 26.43 10.86
CA SER A 7 29.03 26.27 12.12
C SER A 7 28.80 27.42 13.12
N ILE A 8 28.16 28.50 12.69
CA ILE A 8 27.99 29.72 13.50
C ILE A 8 26.56 29.75 14.14
N ASP A 9 25.54 29.44 13.37
CA ASP A 9 24.14 29.49 13.81
C ASP A 9 23.32 28.42 13.10
N PRO A 10 22.54 27.58 13.81
CA PRO A 10 21.72 26.50 13.24
C PRO A 10 20.57 27.00 12.34
N LEU A 11 20.23 28.29 12.37
CA LEU A 11 19.27 28.91 11.45
C LEU A 11 19.86 29.20 10.08
N PHE A 12 21.18 29.11 9.93
CA PHE A 12 21.88 29.30 8.68
C PHE A 12 22.38 27.96 8.13
N TYR A 13 22.34 27.82 6.81
CA TYR A 13 22.74 26.58 6.13
C TYR A 13 23.55 26.87 4.87
N LYS A 14 24.37 25.90 4.48
CA LYS A 14 25.27 25.99 3.33
C LYS A 14 24.52 25.71 2.01
N ASN A 15 24.79 26.53 1.00
CA ASN A 15 24.35 26.33 -0.38
C ASN A 15 25.50 26.75 -1.35
N GLY A 16 26.29 25.80 -1.84
CA GLY A 16 27.49 26.07 -2.61
C GLY A 16 28.52 26.81 -1.77
N ASN A 17 28.87 28.01 -2.18
CA ASN A 17 29.78 28.92 -1.47
C ASN A 17 29.04 29.88 -0.52
N ASP A 18 27.72 29.91 -0.58
CA ASP A 18 26.90 30.83 0.19
C ASP A 18 26.45 30.22 1.51
N ILE A 19 26.20 31.07 2.49
CA ILE A 19 25.47 30.74 3.73
C ILE A 19 24.17 31.50 3.70
N LEU A 20 23.06 30.74 3.71
CA LEU A 20 21.70 31.27 3.64
C LEU A 20 21.01 31.13 4.98
N GLU A 21 20.17 32.08 5.33
CA GLU A 21 19.26 32.02 6.48
C GLU A 21 17.98 31.27 6.12
N MET A 22 17.45 30.47 7.06
CA MET A 22 16.15 29.84 6.91
C MET A 22 15.05 30.85 7.13
N GLU A 23 14.12 30.93 6.18
CA GLU A 23 12.89 31.70 6.33
C GLU A 23 11.99 31.06 7.40
N LYS A 24 11.51 31.82 8.39
CA LYS A 24 10.49 31.37 9.33
C LYS A 24 9.12 31.71 8.79
N ARG A 25 8.35 30.73 8.38
CA ARG A 25 6.96 30.91 7.95
C ARG A 25 6.03 30.69 9.13
N HIS A 26 5.18 31.69 9.36
CA HIS A 26 4.21 31.72 10.45
C HIS A 26 2.82 31.44 9.89
N GLU A 27 2.13 30.46 10.47
CA GLU A 27 0.75 30.13 10.12
C GLU A 27 -0.09 30.09 11.40
N THR A 28 -1.23 30.78 11.38
CA THR A 28 -2.19 30.80 12.48
C THR A 28 -3.36 29.88 12.18
N ILE A 29 -3.51 28.79 12.92
CA ILE A 29 -4.64 27.88 12.83
C ILE A 29 -5.73 28.34 13.78
N ARG A 30 -6.83 28.86 13.25
CA ARG A 30 -7.99 29.28 14.05
C ARG A 30 -8.80 28.06 14.49
N VAL A 31 -8.94 27.88 15.81
CA VAL A 31 -9.69 26.77 16.40
C VAL A 31 -11.07 27.27 16.83
N LYS A 32 -12.15 26.65 16.32
CA LYS A 32 -13.52 27.02 16.72
C LYS A 32 -13.75 26.76 18.21
N GLY A 33 -13.97 27.80 18.97
CA GLY A 33 -14.22 27.71 20.41
C GLY A 33 -12.97 27.53 21.27
N GLY A 34 -11.79 27.71 20.70
CA GLY A 34 -10.49 27.64 21.38
C GLY A 34 -9.55 28.76 20.95
N ASP A 35 -8.37 28.79 21.56
CA ASP A 35 -7.34 29.76 21.20
C ASP A 35 -6.69 29.37 19.85
N PRO A 36 -6.24 30.37 19.07
CA PRO A 36 -5.47 30.09 17.85
C PRO A 36 -4.16 29.36 18.16
N VAL A 37 -3.76 28.46 17.27
CA VAL A 37 -2.47 27.77 17.35
C VAL A 37 -1.53 28.38 16.32
N GLU A 38 -0.39 28.91 16.79
CA GLU A 38 0.67 29.40 15.93
C GLU A 38 1.61 28.23 15.56
N VAL A 39 1.81 28.06 14.25
CA VAL A 39 2.79 27.09 13.69
C VAL A 39 3.90 27.87 13.01
N VAL A 40 5.14 27.61 13.41
CA VAL A 40 6.32 28.23 12.80
C VAL A 40 7.14 27.14 12.15
N THR A 41 7.28 27.20 10.83
CA THR A 41 8.03 26.22 10.05
C THR A 41 9.26 26.89 9.43
N PRO A 42 10.49 26.43 9.75
CA PRO A 42 11.69 26.87 9.04
C PRO A 42 11.69 26.36 7.58
N TRP A 43 12.02 27.24 6.66
CA TRP A 43 12.10 26.93 5.23
C TRP A 43 13.49 27.20 4.68
N THR A 44 13.98 26.24 3.90
CA THR A 44 15.17 26.42 3.06
C THR A 44 14.75 26.75 1.63
N ILE A 45 15.70 27.13 0.76
CA ILE A 45 15.44 27.27 -0.69
C ILE A 45 14.93 25.97 -1.33
N TRP A 46 15.08 24.84 -0.65
CA TRP A 46 14.65 23.51 -1.14
C TRP A 46 13.26 23.13 -0.64
N GLY A 47 12.73 23.81 0.38
CA GLY A 47 11.43 23.52 0.98
C GLY A 47 11.46 23.53 2.50
N PRO A 48 10.33 23.13 3.16
CA PRO A 48 10.19 23.15 4.61
C PRO A 48 11.12 22.14 5.29
N VAL A 49 11.57 22.49 6.49
CA VAL A 49 12.23 21.57 7.40
C VAL A 49 11.15 20.73 8.07
N ILE A 50 11.21 19.41 7.88
CA ILE A 50 10.19 18.45 8.34
C ILE A 50 10.63 17.61 9.54
N GLY A 51 11.86 17.76 10.01
CA GLY A 51 12.40 17.03 11.14
C GLY A 51 13.91 16.96 11.14
N THR A 52 14.42 16.07 11.97
CA THR A 52 15.85 15.78 12.14
C THR A 52 16.16 14.35 11.70
N GLY A 53 17.30 14.18 11.08
CA GLY A 53 17.85 12.88 10.69
C GLY A 53 19.08 12.50 11.52
N GLU A 54 19.92 11.66 10.94
CA GLU A 54 21.17 11.20 11.56
C GLU A 54 22.03 12.37 12.04
N ARG A 55 22.63 12.25 13.22
CA ARG A 55 23.50 13.27 13.87
C ARG A 55 22.80 14.61 14.05
N ASN A 56 21.49 14.59 14.31
CA ASN A 56 20.65 15.79 14.50
C ASN A 56 20.68 16.79 13.32
N ARG A 57 21.04 16.34 12.12
CA ARG A 57 20.98 17.18 10.92
C ARG A 57 19.53 17.38 10.50
N LEU A 58 19.18 18.61 10.13
CA LEU A 58 17.84 18.93 9.68
C LEU A 58 17.52 18.26 8.34
N LEU A 59 16.29 17.87 8.17
CA LEU A 59 15.75 17.30 6.94
C LEU A 59 14.77 18.28 6.30
N ALA A 60 15.08 18.77 5.10
CA ALA A 60 14.17 19.57 4.30
C ALA A 60 13.48 18.69 3.24
N LEU A 61 12.18 18.93 3.03
CA LEU A 61 11.38 18.26 2.00
C LEU A 61 11.40 19.10 0.71
N ARG A 62 11.86 18.52 -0.39
CA ARG A 62 11.61 19.08 -1.72
C ARG A 62 10.44 18.34 -2.34
N TRP A 63 9.37 19.03 -2.62
CA TRP A 63 8.13 18.47 -3.14
C TRP A 63 7.73 19.14 -4.44
N VAL A 64 7.18 18.37 -5.38
CA VAL A 64 6.77 18.91 -6.69
C VAL A 64 5.72 20.00 -6.53
N PHE A 65 4.84 19.90 -5.54
CA PHE A 65 3.79 20.89 -5.30
C PHE A 65 4.24 22.16 -4.57
N ASP A 66 5.52 22.29 -4.20
CA ASP A 66 6.10 23.57 -3.84
C ASP A 66 6.26 24.49 -5.08
N ASP A 67 6.14 23.93 -6.29
CA ASP A 67 6.09 24.68 -7.54
C ASP A 67 4.62 24.96 -7.92
N PRO A 68 4.17 26.24 -7.92
CA PRO A 68 2.79 26.60 -8.28
C PRO A 68 2.37 26.09 -9.67
N ALA A 69 3.33 25.95 -10.61
CA ALA A 69 3.04 25.43 -11.95
C ALA A 69 2.71 23.93 -11.96
N ALA A 70 2.94 23.21 -10.84
CA ALA A 70 2.52 21.82 -10.68
C ALA A 70 1.03 21.68 -10.30
N LEU A 71 0.36 22.76 -9.93
CA LEU A 71 -1.09 22.81 -9.64
C LEU A 71 -1.84 23.38 -10.83
N ASN A 72 -2.57 22.53 -11.55
CA ASN A 72 -3.36 22.91 -12.71
C ASN A 72 -4.51 21.94 -12.94
N LEU A 73 -5.44 22.28 -13.84
CA LEU A 73 -6.59 21.45 -14.22
C LEU A 73 -6.39 20.69 -15.52
N ASN A 74 -5.16 20.49 -15.97
CA ASN A 74 -4.87 19.83 -17.26
C ASN A 74 -5.36 18.37 -17.31
N LEU A 75 -5.63 17.74 -16.15
CA LEU A 75 -6.26 16.42 -16.09
C LEU A 75 -7.61 16.39 -16.84
N MET A 76 -8.34 17.51 -16.90
CA MET A 76 -9.62 17.60 -17.62
C MET A 76 -9.46 17.36 -19.12
N ALA A 77 -8.26 17.52 -19.68
CA ALA A 77 -8.01 17.20 -21.09
C ALA A 77 -8.22 15.72 -21.42
N LEU A 78 -8.27 14.82 -20.42
CA LEU A 78 -8.62 13.41 -20.64
C LEU A 78 -10.07 13.24 -21.14
N GLU A 79 -10.99 14.13 -20.77
CA GLU A 79 -12.40 14.07 -21.19
C GLU A 79 -12.55 14.16 -22.73
N THR A 80 -11.59 14.78 -23.38
CA THR A 80 -11.60 14.99 -24.84
C THR A 80 -10.46 14.26 -25.56
N ALA A 81 -9.66 13.47 -24.85
CA ALA A 81 -8.60 12.69 -25.46
C ALA A 81 -9.18 11.60 -26.39
N PRO A 82 -8.87 11.61 -27.70
CA PRO A 82 -9.51 10.70 -28.66
C PRO A 82 -9.04 9.25 -28.54
N ASP A 83 -7.84 9.03 -28.02
CA ASP A 83 -7.19 7.72 -27.95
C ASP A 83 -6.18 7.61 -26.80
N ALA A 84 -5.74 6.38 -26.54
CA ALA A 84 -4.77 6.06 -25.50
C ALA A 84 -3.42 6.76 -25.71
N SER A 85 -2.97 6.92 -26.94
CA SER A 85 -1.70 7.58 -27.28
C SER A 85 -1.70 9.05 -26.86
N THR A 86 -2.78 9.75 -27.18
CA THR A 86 -2.99 11.16 -26.78
C THR A 86 -3.08 11.31 -25.27
N ALA A 87 -3.81 10.42 -24.58
CA ALA A 87 -3.90 10.42 -23.12
C ALA A 87 -2.52 10.26 -22.46
N LEU A 88 -1.68 9.34 -22.97
CA LEU A 88 -0.31 9.16 -22.46
C LEU A 88 0.59 10.39 -22.74
N ALA A 89 0.39 11.09 -23.85
CA ALA A 89 1.15 12.30 -24.18
C ALA A 89 0.79 13.49 -23.27
N LEU A 90 -0.47 13.60 -22.84
CA LEU A 90 -0.95 14.65 -21.94
C LEU A 90 -0.53 14.43 -20.47
N ALA A 91 -0.36 13.18 -20.07
CA ALA A 91 -0.17 12.77 -18.66
C ALA A 91 0.97 13.50 -17.92
N PRO A 92 2.17 13.77 -18.49
CA PRO A 92 3.24 14.50 -17.82
C PRO A 92 2.85 15.90 -17.37
N GLY A 93 1.88 16.55 -18.03
CA GLY A 93 1.41 17.90 -17.74
C GLY A 93 0.33 18.00 -16.67
N PHE A 94 -0.16 16.89 -16.13
CA PHE A 94 -1.26 16.92 -15.15
C PHE A 94 -0.84 17.51 -13.82
N GLY A 95 -1.70 18.33 -13.23
CA GLY A 95 -1.52 18.96 -11.93
C GLY A 95 -1.91 18.04 -10.78
N LEU A 96 -1.21 16.90 -10.66
CA LEU A 96 -1.43 15.90 -9.61
C LEU A 96 -0.10 15.31 -9.13
N PRO A 97 -0.05 14.70 -7.92
CA PRO A 97 1.11 13.93 -7.50
C PRO A 97 1.42 12.83 -8.52
N THR A 98 2.71 12.56 -8.72
CA THR A 98 3.13 11.53 -9.67
C THR A 98 2.51 10.17 -9.37
N GLN A 99 1.77 9.62 -10.32
CA GLN A 99 1.04 8.36 -10.18
C GLN A 99 1.12 7.52 -11.45
N ASN A 100 0.91 6.20 -11.30
CA ASN A 100 0.67 5.33 -12.44
C ASN A 100 -0.64 5.72 -13.13
N LEU A 101 -0.58 5.92 -14.44
CA LEU A 101 -1.75 6.07 -15.30
C LEU A 101 -1.84 4.88 -16.24
N LEU A 102 -2.96 4.18 -16.20
CA LEU A 102 -3.34 3.15 -17.18
C LEU A 102 -4.53 3.67 -17.96
N VAL A 103 -4.53 3.49 -19.25
CA VAL A 103 -5.59 3.94 -20.15
C VAL A 103 -5.96 2.81 -21.10
N ALA A 104 -7.23 2.80 -21.53
CA ALA A 104 -7.73 1.98 -22.61
C ALA A 104 -8.64 2.84 -23.49
N ASP A 105 -8.68 2.57 -24.79
CA ASP A 105 -9.57 3.24 -25.71
C ASP A 105 -10.52 2.26 -26.43
N ARG A 106 -11.51 2.83 -27.11
CA ARG A 106 -12.52 2.06 -27.84
C ARG A 106 -11.96 1.27 -29.04
N ALA A 107 -10.79 1.64 -29.57
CA ALA A 107 -10.12 0.91 -30.63
C ALA A 107 -9.33 -0.32 -30.08
N GLY A 108 -9.28 -0.49 -28.77
CA GLY A 108 -8.61 -1.60 -28.09
C GLY A 108 -7.15 -1.33 -27.76
N ALA A 109 -6.65 -0.11 -27.97
CA ALA A 109 -5.30 0.23 -27.49
C ALA A 109 -5.30 0.42 -25.97
N ILE A 110 -4.27 -0.11 -25.32
CA ILE A 110 -4.02 0.05 -23.89
C ILE A 110 -2.67 0.71 -23.68
N GLY A 111 -2.56 1.54 -22.64
CA GLY A 111 -1.32 2.24 -22.37
C GLY A 111 -1.03 2.44 -20.89
N TRP A 112 0.26 2.59 -20.58
CA TRP A 112 0.75 2.94 -19.26
C TRP A 112 1.82 4.03 -19.33
N THR A 113 1.76 4.97 -18.41
CA THR A 113 2.81 5.96 -18.15
C THR A 113 2.72 6.45 -16.70
N ILE A 114 3.55 7.43 -16.36
CA ILE A 114 3.44 8.21 -15.13
C ILE A 114 2.75 9.54 -15.44
N ALA A 115 1.70 9.83 -14.72
CA ALA A 115 1.03 11.13 -14.72
C ALA A 115 1.67 12.09 -13.70
N GLY A 116 1.65 13.39 -13.99
CA GLY A 116 2.26 14.42 -13.16
C GLY A 116 3.75 14.64 -13.45
N ARG A 117 4.31 15.67 -12.86
CA ARG A 117 5.69 16.11 -13.15
C ARG A 117 6.74 15.26 -12.47
N LEU A 118 7.70 14.73 -13.22
CA LEU A 118 8.87 14.02 -12.71
C LEU A 118 10.10 14.95 -12.67
N PRO A 119 10.74 15.15 -11.51
CA PRO A 119 11.92 15.99 -11.43
C PRO A 119 13.12 15.34 -12.12
N ARG A 120 13.90 16.16 -12.85
CA ARG A 120 15.22 15.76 -13.35
C ARG A 120 16.23 15.82 -12.20
N ARG A 121 16.60 14.66 -11.68
CA ARG A 121 17.58 14.53 -10.59
C ARG A 121 19.00 14.53 -11.15
N VAL A 122 19.90 15.28 -10.51
CA VAL A 122 21.32 15.34 -10.84
C VAL A 122 22.12 14.94 -9.61
N GLY A 123 23.08 14.03 -9.79
CA GLY A 123 24.03 13.60 -8.76
C GLY A 123 23.48 12.65 -7.68
N TYR A 124 22.21 12.21 -7.78
CA TYR A 124 21.59 11.24 -6.85
C TYR A 124 20.39 10.55 -7.49
N ASP A 125 19.99 9.39 -6.94
CA ASP A 125 18.91 8.55 -7.47
C ASP A 125 17.54 8.77 -6.81
N GLY A 126 17.46 9.57 -5.76
CA GLY A 126 16.22 9.86 -5.02
C GLY A 126 15.81 8.80 -3.99
N ARG A 127 16.62 7.75 -3.76
CA ARG A 127 16.28 6.66 -2.83
C ARG A 127 16.52 7.00 -1.38
N LEU A 128 17.54 7.80 -1.11
CA LEU A 128 17.90 8.20 0.25
C LEU A 128 18.00 9.72 0.36
N PRO A 129 17.74 10.27 1.55
CA PRO A 129 18.06 11.66 1.84
C PRO A 129 19.55 11.93 1.53
N SER A 130 19.84 13.05 0.88
CA SER A 130 21.19 13.41 0.47
C SER A 130 21.49 14.87 0.76
N VAL A 131 22.76 15.19 0.96
CA VAL A 131 23.24 16.57 1.18
C VAL A 131 23.30 17.30 -0.16
N TRP A 132 22.67 18.49 -0.25
CA TRP A 132 22.66 19.32 -1.46
C TRP A 132 23.52 20.58 -1.31
N ALA A 133 24.11 20.75 -0.15
CA ALA A 133 24.91 21.92 0.23
C ALA A 133 26.04 22.25 -0.74
N TYR A 134 26.54 21.29 -1.51
CA TYR A 134 27.72 21.45 -2.37
C TYR A 134 27.38 21.70 -3.84
N GLY A 135 26.09 21.73 -4.22
CA GLY A 135 25.64 21.98 -5.59
C GLY A 135 25.78 20.79 -6.56
N ASP A 136 26.43 19.70 -6.13
CA ASP A 136 26.58 18.45 -6.89
C ASP A 136 25.29 17.65 -7.02
N ARG A 137 24.31 17.93 -6.14
CA ARG A 137 22.99 17.30 -6.11
C ARG A 137 21.90 18.34 -6.16
N ARG A 138 20.98 18.18 -7.09
CA ARG A 138 19.88 19.13 -7.28
C ARG A 138 18.75 18.55 -8.13
N TRP A 139 17.63 19.23 -8.16
CA TRP A 139 16.67 19.15 -9.25
C TRP A 139 17.04 20.18 -10.31
N ASP A 140 17.12 19.72 -11.56
CA ASP A 140 17.42 20.53 -12.73
C ASP A 140 16.16 20.60 -13.61
N GLY A 141 15.10 21.22 -13.10
CA GLY A 141 13.79 21.24 -13.73
C GLY A 141 13.07 19.89 -13.69
N TYR A 142 12.30 19.64 -14.71
CA TYR A 142 11.49 18.43 -14.87
C TYR A 142 11.87 17.67 -16.14
N LEU A 143 11.56 16.38 -16.18
CA LEU A 143 11.71 15.58 -17.39
C LEU A 143 10.73 16.07 -18.46
N PRO A 144 11.16 16.22 -19.72
CA PRO A 144 10.25 16.48 -20.81
C PRO A 144 9.42 15.23 -21.15
N PRO A 145 8.23 15.38 -21.76
CA PRO A 145 7.28 14.29 -21.98
C PRO A 145 7.86 13.07 -22.73
N GLU A 146 8.79 13.29 -23.64
CA GLU A 146 9.44 12.23 -24.42
C GLU A 146 10.38 11.34 -23.60
N GLU A 147 10.83 11.80 -22.44
CA GLU A 147 11.69 11.05 -21.53
C GLU A 147 10.91 10.20 -20.50
N TYR A 148 9.58 10.37 -20.44
CA TYR A 148 8.76 9.59 -19.52
C TYR A 148 8.75 8.11 -19.89
N PRO A 149 8.83 7.20 -18.90
CA PRO A 149 8.60 5.79 -19.16
C PRO A 149 7.15 5.59 -19.60
N ARG A 150 6.96 4.87 -20.71
CA ARG A 150 5.63 4.55 -21.25
C ARG A 150 5.62 3.21 -21.95
N ASN A 151 4.46 2.58 -21.96
CA ASN A 151 4.19 1.36 -22.70
C ASN A 151 2.83 1.50 -23.35
N LEU A 152 2.79 1.51 -24.67
CA LEU A 152 1.57 1.60 -25.47
C LEU A 152 1.43 0.32 -26.28
N SER A 153 0.25 -0.30 -26.19
CA SER A 153 -0.11 -1.53 -26.92
C SER A 153 0.96 -2.63 -26.75
N PRO A 154 1.25 -3.08 -25.51
CA PRO A 154 2.24 -4.13 -25.28
C PRO A 154 1.87 -5.41 -26.06
N ALA A 155 2.88 -6.14 -26.55
CA ALA A 155 2.68 -7.36 -27.30
C ALA A 155 1.87 -8.44 -26.55
N SER A 156 1.88 -8.41 -25.20
CA SER A 156 1.05 -9.28 -24.35
C SER A 156 -0.44 -8.93 -24.39
N GLY A 157 -0.82 -7.74 -24.86
CA GLY A 157 -2.19 -7.23 -24.76
C GLY A 157 -2.65 -6.96 -23.32
N GLN A 158 -1.74 -6.91 -22.35
CA GLN A 158 -2.07 -6.82 -20.93
C GLN A 158 -1.14 -5.85 -20.20
N LEU A 159 -1.69 -5.13 -19.23
CA LEU A 159 -0.99 -4.26 -18.31
C LEU A 159 -1.48 -4.54 -16.87
N TRP A 160 -0.58 -4.45 -15.90
CA TRP A 160 -0.90 -4.64 -14.48
C TRP A 160 -0.06 -3.75 -13.59
N SER A 161 -0.64 -3.33 -12.47
CA SER A 161 0.04 -2.57 -11.42
C SER A 161 -0.63 -2.82 -10.06
N ALA A 162 0.15 -2.79 -8.97
CA ALA A 162 -0.35 -2.96 -7.61
C ALA A 162 0.56 -2.28 -6.58
N ASN A 163 0.85 -1.00 -6.75
CA ASN A 163 1.79 -0.22 -5.93
C ASN A 163 3.24 -0.77 -5.92
N ASN A 164 3.54 -1.76 -6.79
CA ASN A 164 4.89 -2.28 -6.98
C ASN A 164 5.74 -1.30 -7.79
N ARG A 165 7.04 -1.53 -7.82
CA ARG A 165 7.95 -0.82 -8.73
C ARG A 165 7.47 -1.04 -10.18
N PRO A 166 7.10 0.05 -10.90
CA PRO A 166 6.40 -0.09 -12.19
C PRO A 166 7.34 -0.33 -13.37
N ALA A 167 8.62 -0.03 -13.23
CA ALA A 167 9.62 -0.15 -14.29
C ALA A 167 10.92 -0.73 -13.75
N GLY A 168 11.85 -1.06 -14.64
CA GLY A 168 13.21 -1.51 -14.30
C GLY A 168 14.28 -0.72 -15.04
N GLY A 169 15.55 -0.92 -14.66
CA GLY A 169 16.70 -0.31 -15.32
C GLY A 169 16.66 1.22 -15.33
N ALA A 170 16.98 1.83 -16.48
CA ALA A 170 17.06 3.29 -16.63
C ALA A 170 15.72 4.01 -16.40
N ALA A 171 14.59 3.36 -16.68
CA ALA A 171 13.27 3.93 -16.43
C ALA A 171 12.99 4.05 -14.92
N ASP A 172 13.37 3.05 -14.13
CA ASP A 172 13.26 3.06 -12.66
C ASP A 172 14.08 4.19 -12.03
N ALA A 173 15.30 4.41 -12.52
CA ALA A 173 16.17 5.49 -12.05
C ALA A 173 15.55 6.89 -12.23
N LYS A 174 14.71 7.07 -13.27
CA LYS A 174 13.97 8.32 -13.49
C LYS A 174 12.84 8.53 -12.48
N LEU A 175 12.24 7.45 -11.99
CA LEU A 175 11.14 7.51 -11.01
C LEU A 175 11.64 7.79 -9.59
N GLY A 176 12.83 7.30 -9.23
CA GLY A 176 13.35 7.33 -7.87
C GLY A 176 12.69 6.24 -6.99
N ASP A 177 12.79 6.38 -5.69
CA ASP A 177 12.12 5.47 -4.74
C ASP A 177 10.80 6.09 -4.27
N GLY A 178 9.69 5.46 -4.62
CA GLY A 178 8.34 5.85 -4.20
C GLY A 178 7.82 5.04 -3.00
N GLY A 179 8.66 4.27 -2.30
CA GLY A 179 8.21 3.37 -1.23
C GLY A 179 7.34 2.24 -1.79
N HIS A 180 7.78 1.60 -2.87
CA HIS A 180 7.03 0.58 -3.58
C HIS A 180 6.65 -0.61 -2.69
N ALA A 181 5.43 -1.11 -2.85
CA ALA A 181 4.99 -2.34 -2.20
C ALA A 181 5.71 -3.57 -2.80
N ALA A 182 5.77 -4.66 -2.02
CA ALA A 182 6.23 -5.95 -2.52
C ALA A 182 5.43 -6.41 -3.76
N ALA A 183 6.11 -7.04 -4.72
CA ALA A 183 5.52 -7.40 -6.01
C ALA A 183 4.54 -8.59 -5.96
N ALA A 184 4.19 -9.11 -4.79
CA ALA A 184 3.33 -10.29 -4.64
C ALA A 184 1.98 -10.12 -5.35
N ARG A 185 1.27 -9.01 -5.09
CA ARG A 185 -0.02 -8.70 -5.73
C ARG A 185 0.12 -8.54 -7.24
N ALA A 186 1.07 -7.71 -7.68
CA ALA A 186 1.27 -7.45 -9.11
C ALA A 186 1.61 -8.72 -9.89
N ARG A 187 2.43 -9.60 -9.31
CA ARG A 187 2.77 -10.91 -9.91
C ARG A 187 1.53 -11.79 -10.03
N GLN A 188 0.71 -11.85 -8.99
CA GLN A 188 -0.50 -12.66 -8.99
C GLN A 188 -1.52 -12.14 -9.99
N ILE A 189 -1.74 -10.81 -10.07
CA ILE A 189 -2.59 -10.18 -11.09
C ILE A 189 -2.09 -10.53 -12.50
N ARG A 190 -0.79 -10.41 -12.75
CA ARG A 190 -0.21 -10.81 -14.05
C ARG A 190 -0.52 -12.26 -14.38
N ASP A 191 -0.29 -13.16 -13.43
CA ASP A 191 -0.47 -14.60 -13.64
C ASP A 191 -1.94 -14.93 -13.91
N ASP A 192 -2.86 -14.25 -13.21
CA ASP A 192 -4.30 -14.40 -13.39
C ASP A 192 -4.76 -13.84 -14.75
N LEU A 193 -4.27 -12.66 -15.14
CA LEU A 193 -4.54 -12.11 -16.47
C LEU A 193 -4.02 -13.04 -17.58
N THR A 194 -2.80 -13.57 -17.41
CA THR A 194 -2.19 -14.49 -18.38
C THR A 194 -2.98 -15.80 -18.50
N ALA A 195 -3.66 -16.23 -17.46
CA ALA A 195 -4.51 -17.42 -17.47
C ALA A 195 -5.84 -17.22 -18.23
N ILE A 196 -6.23 -15.97 -18.53
CA ILE A 196 -7.40 -15.67 -19.35
C ILE A 196 -7.04 -15.90 -20.82
N THR A 197 -7.49 -17.01 -21.41
CA THR A 197 -7.19 -17.42 -22.79
C THR A 197 -8.27 -17.04 -23.81
N THR A 198 -9.41 -16.52 -23.33
CA THR A 198 -10.52 -16.00 -24.15
C THR A 198 -10.61 -14.47 -24.00
N PRO A 199 -11.38 -13.76 -24.84
CA PRO A 199 -11.63 -12.35 -24.59
C PRO A 199 -12.11 -12.12 -23.14
N ALA A 200 -11.46 -11.20 -22.45
CA ALA A 200 -11.76 -10.92 -21.05
C ALA A 200 -13.17 -10.34 -20.89
N THR A 201 -13.96 -10.90 -20.00
CA THR A 201 -15.28 -10.36 -19.64
C THR A 201 -15.16 -9.52 -18.34
N PRO A 202 -16.09 -8.59 -18.07
CA PRO A 202 -16.11 -7.85 -16.82
C PRO A 202 -16.11 -8.75 -15.58
N ARG A 203 -16.81 -9.89 -15.64
CA ARG A 203 -16.81 -10.87 -14.53
C ARG A 203 -15.46 -11.57 -14.34
N ALA A 204 -14.75 -11.89 -15.43
CA ALA A 204 -13.42 -12.48 -15.33
C ALA A 204 -12.41 -11.50 -14.73
N LEU A 205 -12.48 -10.22 -15.07
CA LEU A 205 -11.62 -9.19 -14.49
C LEU A 205 -12.01 -8.85 -13.04
N LEU A 206 -13.29 -8.90 -12.67
CA LEU A 206 -13.72 -8.81 -11.29
C LEU A 206 -13.16 -9.99 -10.46
N ALA A 207 -13.17 -11.21 -11.02
CA ALA A 207 -12.60 -12.38 -10.36
C ALA A 207 -11.10 -12.22 -10.03
N VAL A 208 -10.32 -11.56 -10.90
CA VAL A 208 -8.92 -11.19 -10.60
C VAL A 208 -8.86 -10.24 -9.40
N GLN A 209 -9.75 -9.25 -9.31
CA GLN A 209 -9.79 -8.32 -8.17
C GLN A 209 -10.24 -8.97 -6.86
N LEU A 210 -10.96 -10.08 -6.96
CA LEU A 210 -11.48 -10.85 -5.81
C LEU A 210 -10.60 -12.06 -5.45
N ASP A 211 -9.48 -12.27 -6.13
CA ASP A 211 -8.59 -13.41 -5.86
C ASP A 211 -7.97 -13.30 -4.46
N ASP A 212 -8.34 -14.22 -3.59
CA ASP A 212 -7.87 -14.35 -2.21
C ASP A 212 -6.89 -15.52 -2.03
N ARG A 213 -6.40 -16.13 -3.13
CA ARG A 213 -5.34 -17.13 -3.05
C ARG A 213 -4.07 -16.53 -2.47
N ALA A 214 -3.53 -17.18 -1.48
CA ALA A 214 -2.37 -16.67 -0.73
C ALA A 214 -1.05 -17.27 -1.25
N ARG A 215 -0.79 -17.21 -2.55
CA ARG A 215 0.42 -17.75 -3.22
C ARG A 215 1.72 -17.28 -2.55
N PHE A 216 1.70 -16.06 -2.04
CA PHE A 216 2.80 -15.48 -1.30
C PHE A 216 3.20 -16.30 -0.05
N LEU A 217 2.22 -16.92 0.64
CA LEU A 217 2.43 -17.67 1.88
C LEU A 217 2.65 -19.19 1.68
N GLU A 218 2.50 -19.71 0.48
CA GLU A 218 2.72 -21.15 0.21
C GLU A 218 4.13 -21.61 0.63
N ARG A 219 5.15 -20.80 0.39
CA ARG A 219 6.53 -21.09 0.81
C ARG A 219 6.66 -21.17 2.34
N TRP A 220 5.92 -20.34 3.06
CA TRP A 220 5.89 -20.32 4.52
C TRP A 220 5.15 -21.53 5.10
N GLN A 221 4.05 -21.97 4.49
CA GLN A 221 3.41 -23.23 4.85
C GLN A 221 4.39 -24.41 4.73
N LYS A 222 5.07 -24.53 3.60
CA LYS A 222 6.04 -25.58 3.37
C LYS A 222 7.16 -25.57 4.42
N LEU A 223 7.69 -24.40 4.73
CA LEU A 223 8.72 -24.24 5.76
C LEU A 223 8.19 -24.62 7.15
N LEU A 224 6.97 -24.20 7.51
CA LEU A 224 6.35 -24.55 8.79
C LEU A 224 6.15 -26.08 8.92
N LEU A 225 5.70 -26.75 7.87
CA LEU A 225 5.52 -28.20 7.86
C LEU A 225 6.85 -28.96 7.99
N VAL A 226 7.93 -28.44 7.41
CA VAL A 226 9.29 -28.98 7.60
C VAL A 226 9.75 -28.76 9.04
N THR A 227 9.51 -27.61 9.63
CA THR A 227 9.83 -27.29 11.04
C THR A 227 9.07 -28.21 12.02
N LEU A 228 7.80 -28.51 11.71
CA LEU A 228 6.95 -29.41 12.47
C LEU A 228 7.13 -30.87 12.02
N ASN A 229 8.37 -31.36 11.97
CA ASN A 229 8.67 -32.77 11.68
C ASN A 229 8.18 -33.71 12.79
N PRO A 230 8.17 -35.04 12.62
CA PRO A 230 7.66 -35.98 13.63
C PRO A 230 8.33 -35.84 15.01
N GLU A 231 9.62 -35.58 15.05
CA GLU A 231 10.38 -35.43 16.30
C GLU A 231 9.96 -34.17 17.05
N THR A 232 9.95 -33.01 16.37
CA THR A 232 9.54 -31.73 16.96
C THR A 232 8.08 -31.72 17.38
N VAL A 233 7.21 -32.43 16.66
CA VAL A 233 5.79 -32.59 17.00
C VAL A 233 5.65 -33.42 18.28
N ALA A 234 6.39 -34.53 18.43
CA ALA A 234 6.33 -35.39 19.61
C ALA A 234 6.87 -34.69 20.88
N ALA A 235 7.78 -33.73 20.70
CA ALA A 235 8.46 -33.04 21.82
C ALA A 235 7.55 -32.09 22.62
N LYS A 236 6.41 -31.61 22.04
CA LYS A 236 5.58 -30.60 22.73
C LYS A 236 4.11 -30.71 22.35
N LYS A 237 3.25 -30.65 23.38
CA LYS A 237 1.77 -30.62 23.22
C LYS A 237 1.35 -29.41 22.34
N GLY A 238 0.32 -29.62 21.50
CA GLY A 238 -0.26 -28.60 20.61
C GLY A 238 0.40 -28.54 19.23
N ARG A 239 1.65 -29.01 19.06
CA ARG A 239 2.34 -29.00 17.74
C ARG A 239 1.72 -29.99 16.75
N ALA A 240 1.17 -31.12 17.24
CA ALA A 240 0.47 -32.09 16.39
C ALA A 240 -0.83 -31.53 15.80
N GLU A 241 -1.64 -30.89 16.64
CA GLU A 241 -2.86 -30.20 16.20
C GLU A 241 -2.54 -29.08 15.22
N LEU A 242 -1.53 -28.27 15.53
CA LEU A 242 -1.06 -27.21 14.65
C LEU A 242 -0.67 -27.76 13.27
N ARG A 243 0.18 -28.79 13.23
CA ARG A 243 0.61 -29.42 11.99
C ARG A 243 -0.60 -29.90 11.18
N HIS A 244 -1.51 -30.63 11.81
CA HIS A 244 -2.73 -31.14 11.18
C HIS A 244 -3.57 -30.04 10.55
N LEU A 245 -3.79 -28.91 11.27
CA LEU A 245 -4.54 -27.78 10.77
C LEU A 245 -3.83 -27.10 9.58
N VAL A 246 -2.51 -26.96 9.63
CA VAL A 246 -1.72 -26.32 8.55
C VAL A 246 -1.67 -27.20 7.28
N GLU A 247 -1.69 -28.54 7.43
CA GLU A 247 -1.77 -29.47 6.30
C GLU A 247 -3.09 -29.38 5.51
N GLN A 248 -4.17 -28.97 6.18
CA GLN A 248 -5.48 -28.82 5.57
C GLN A 248 -5.70 -27.50 4.81
N TRP A 249 -4.69 -26.65 4.72
CA TRP A 249 -4.83 -25.37 4.03
C TRP A 249 -5.01 -25.55 2.52
N ASN A 250 -6.08 -24.96 2.00
CA ASN A 250 -6.44 -24.96 0.58
C ASN A 250 -5.79 -23.83 -0.24
N GLY A 251 -4.85 -23.08 0.34
CA GLY A 251 -4.16 -21.97 -0.32
C GLY A 251 -4.90 -20.63 -0.32
N HIS A 252 -6.07 -20.52 0.29
CA HIS A 252 -6.89 -19.31 0.30
C HIS A 252 -6.86 -18.58 1.67
N ALA A 253 -6.98 -17.24 1.63
CA ALA A 253 -7.25 -16.40 2.79
C ALA A 253 -8.78 -16.28 3.00
N SER A 254 -9.48 -17.42 3.00
CA SER A 254 -10.92 -17.45 3.17
C SER A 254 -11.33 -17.19 4.63
N ILE A 255 -12.58 -16.77 4.83
CA ILE A 255 -13.13 -16.36 6.14
C ILE A 255 -12.97 -17.45 7.19
N ASP A 256 -13.21 -18.70 6.80
CA ASP A 256 -13.18 -19.88 7.65
C ASP A 256 -11.79 -20.52 7.80
N SER A 257 -10.79 -20.05 7.04
CA SER A 257 -9.45 -20.64 7.04
C SER A 257 -8.73 -20.40 8.36
N VAL A 258 -8.57 -21.45 9.14
CA VAL A 258 -7.69 -21.49 10.33
C VAL A 258 -6.23 -21.57 9.89
N ALA A 259 -5.94 -22.44 8.94
CA ALA A 259 -4.58 -22.68 8.46
C ALA A 259 -3.92 -21.40 7.95
N TYR A 260 -4.61 -20.62 7.11
CA TYR A 260 -4.12 -19.33 6.65
C TYR A 260 -3.69 -18.42 7.81
N HIS A 261 -4.57 -18.26 8.80
CA HIS A 261 -4.31 -17.43 9.97
C HIS A 261 -3.08 -17.89 10.75
N LEU A 262 -2.92 -19.20 10.94
CA LEU A 262 -1.81 -19.79 11.67
C LEU A 262 -0.48 -19.62 10.91
N VAL A 263 -0.43 -19.92 9.61
CA VAL A 263 0.78 -19.73 8.78
C VAL A 263 1.22 -18.28 8.74
N ARG A 264 0.27 -17.37 8.52
CA ARG A 264 0.53 -15.94 8.51
C ARG A 264 1.07 -15.46 9.85
N ARG A 265 0.49 -15.90 10.94
CA ARG A 265 0.90 -15.50 12.28
C ARG A 265 2.26 -16.05 12.66
N TRP A 266 2.53 -17.31 12.32
CA TRP A 266 3.85 -17.90 12.52
C TRP A 266 4.94 -17.12 11.77
N ARG A 267 4.70 -16.76 10.51
CA ARG A 267 5.62 -15.90 9.75
C ARG A 267 5.91 -14.58 10.46
N ASP A 268 4.90 -13.95 11.07
CA ASP A 268 5.10 -12.70 11.83
C ASP A 268 6.05 -12.95 13.03
N PHE A 269 5.91 -14.06 13.74
CA PHE A 269 6.82 -14.41 14.84
C PHE A 269 8.23 -14.74 14.36
N VAL A 270 8.38 -15.38 13.20
CA VAL A 270 9.70 -15.60 12.59
C VAL A 270 10.35 -14.26 12.25
N ALA A 271 9.58 -13.31 11.69
CA ALA A 271 10.08 -11.97 11.39
C ALA A 271 10.55 -11.24 12.65
N ASP A 272 9.79 -11.31 13.73
CA ASP A 272 10.13 -10.69 15.01
C ASP A 272 11.43 -11.25 15.59
N ARG A 273 11.62 -12.55 15.54
CA ARG A 273 12.81 -13.23 16.06
C ARG A 273 14.04 -13.06 15.19
N ALA A 274 13.87 -13.04 13.86
CA ALA A 274 15.00 -12.94 12.95
C ALA A 274 15.44 -11.49 12.70
N LEU A 275 14.51 -10.56 12.55
CA LEU A 275 14.80 -9.17 12.20
C LEU A 275 14.80 -8.23 13.40
N GLY A 276 14.04 -8.53 14.46
CA GLY A 276 13.98 -7.70 15.67
C GLY A 276 15.35 -7.37 16.22
N PRO A 277 16.19 -8.35 16.56
CA PRO A 277 17.54 -8.11 17.08
C PRO A 277 18.46 -7.35 16.11
N ILE A 278 18.33 -7.63 14.79
CA ILE A 278 19.11 -6.92 13.76
C ILE A 278 18.72 -5.45 13.69
N CYS A 279 17.45 -5.14 13.93
CA CYS A 279 16.88 -3.80 13.86
C CYS A 279 16.89 -3.05 15.21
N GLU A 280 17.27 -3.69 16.31
CA GLU A 280 17.32 -3.07 17.64
C GLU A 280 18.13 -1.76 17.67
N PRO A 281 19.33 -1.67 17.07
CA PRO A 281 20.07 -0.41 17.02
C PRO A 281 19.32 0.73 16.31
N CYS A 282 18.42 0.40 15.37
CA CYS A 282 17.58 1.41 14.71
C CYS A 282 16.51 1.97 15.65
N THR A 283 15.95 1.13 16.53
CA THR A 283 14.95 1.55 17.53
C THR A 283 15.58 2.36 18.65
N GLU A 284 16.83 2.10 19.01
CA GLU A 284 17.60 2.92 19.96
C GLU A 284 17.81 4.36 19.45
N VAL A 285 18.03 4.51 18.15
CA VAL A 285 18.21 5.83 17.51
C VAL A 285 16.87 6.52 17.23
N TYR A 286 15.84 5.76 16.88
CA TYR A 286 14.52 6.26 16.54
C TYR A 286 13.43 5.35 17.09
N GLU A 287 12.84 5.72 18.23
CA GLU A 287 11.83 4.92 18.95
C GLU A 287 10.65 4.48 18.08
N ALA A 288 10.23 5.31 17.12
CA ALA A 288 9.13 4.99 16.20
C ALA A 288 9.54 4.10 15.02
N PHE A 289 10.78 3.60 14.97
CA PHE A 289 11.22 2.69 13.92
C PHE A 289 10.45 1.36 14.00
N ASP A 290 9.94 0.93 12.87
CA ASP A 290 9.28 -0.37 12.72
C ASP A 290 9.70 -0.98 11.37
N PHE A 291 10.49 -2.05 11.40
CA PHE A 291 10.93 -2.74 10.19
C PHE A 291 9.75 -3.28 9.36
N ARG A 292 8.57 -3.49 9.96
CA ARG A 292 7.37 -3.95 9.26
C ARG A 292 6.81 -2.93 8.28
N LYS A 293 7.23 -1.66 8.40
CA LYS A 293 6.93 -0.60 7.42
C LYS A 293 7.84 -0.64 6.20
N LEU A 294 8.87 -1.49 6.21
CA LEU A 294 9.80 -1.68 5.10
C LEU A 294 9.43 -2.93 4.30
N ASN A 295 10.01 -3.08 3.12
CA ASN A 295 9.89 -4.31 2.31
C ASN A 295 10.82 -5.41 2.86
N TYR A 296 10.50 -5.95 4.02
CA TYR A 296 11.34 -6.90 4.77
C TYR A 296 11.18 -8.36 4.33
N GLU A 297 10.20 -8.68 3.51
CA GLU A 297 9.86 -10.07 3.19
C GLU A 297 10.97 -10.83 2.47
N GLU A 298 11.59 -10.22 1.47
CA GLU A 298 12.67 -10.89 0.74
C GLU A 298 13.95 -11.02 1.59
N PRO A 299 14.40 -10.00 2.31
CA PRO A 299 15.47 -10.17 3.31
C PRO A 299 15.17 -11.26 4.34
N LEU A 300 13.96 -11.29 4.90
CA LEU A 300 13.57 -12.33 5.85
C LEU A 300 13.60 -13.72 5.23
N TRP A 301 13.04 -13.89 4.02
CA TRP A 301 13.03 -15.17 3.34
C TRP A 301 14.45 -15.67 3.04
N ARG A 302 15.33 -14.79 2.61
CA ARG A 302 16.74 -15.12 2.39
C ARG A 302 17.43 -15.57 3.68
N LEU A 303 17.22 -14.87 4.80
CA LEU A 303 17.77 -15.28 6.09
C LEU A 303 17.37 -16.71 6.47
N VAL A 304 16.08 -17.06 6.35
CA VAL A 304 15.61 -18.40 6.71
C VAL A 304 16.02 -19.49 5.71
N GLN A 305 16.38 -19.13 4.49
CA GLN A 305 16.90 -20.03 3.46
C GLN A 305 18.41 -20.24 3.58
N GLU A 306 19.17 -19.14 3.65
CA GLU A 306 20.65 -19.15 3.65
C GLU A 306 21.20 -19.47 5.04
N ARG A 307 20.42 -19.22 6.10
CA ARG A 307 20.73 -19.56 7.50
C ARG A 307 22.12 -19.09 7.97
N PRO A 308 22.49 -17.82 7.75
CA PRO A 308 23.81 -17.32 8.09
C PRO A 308 24.05 -17.35 9.61
N PRO A 309 25.07 -18.10 10.11
CA PRO A 309 25.27 -18.26 11.55
C PRO A 309 25.63 -16.96 12.27
N HIS A 310 26.26 -16.01 11.58
CA HIS A 310 26.67 -14.72 12.16
C HIS A 310 25.51 -13.72 12.33
N LEU A 311 24.33 -13.98 11.76
CA LEU A 311 23.11 -13.20 11.95
C LEU A 311 22.10 -13.90 12.88
N LEU A 312 22.43 -15.07 13.38
CA LEU A 312 21.65 -15.75 14.41
C LEU A 312 22.05 -15.20 15.79
N THR A 313 21.07 -14.85 16.61
CA THR A 313 21.34 -14.38 17.98
C THR A 313 21.83 -15.50 18.87
N ALA A 314 22.56 -15.17 19.93
CA ALA A 314 23.10 -16.14 20.87
C ALA A 314 22.03 -16.95 21.63
N ASP A 315 20.77 -16.56 21.55
CA ASP A 315 19.64 -17.26 22.17
C ASP A 315 19.31 -18.60 21.49
N TYR A 316 19.85 -18.84 20.27
CA TYR A 316 19.56 -20.03 19.47
C TYR A 316 20.83 -20.74 19.08
N LEU A 317 20.80 -22.08 19.14
CA LEU A 317 21.88 -22.93 18.66
C LEU A 317 21.85 -23.07 17.12
N SER A 318 20.68 -22.94 16.52
CA SER A 318 20.46 -23.07 15.09
C SER A 318 19.27 -22.23 14.59
N TRP A 319 19.19 -22.03 13.27
CA TRP A 319 18.00 -21.44 12.64
C TRP A 319 16.74 -22.31 12.81
N ASP A 320 16.90 -23.63 12.94
CA ASP A 320 15.77 -24.52 13.26
C ASP A 320 15.22 -24.27 14.65
N ASP A 321 16.09 -23.98 15.64
CA ASP A 321 15.65 -23.58 16.99
C ASP A 321 14.89 -22.26 16.98
N LEU A 322 15.33 -21.27 16.20
CA LEU A 322 14.62 -20.00 16.02
C LEU A 322 13.23 -20.24 15.41
N LEU A 323 13.14 -21.03 14.34
CA LEU A 323 11.87 -21.34 13.67
C LEU A 323 10.92 -22.08 14.61
N LEU A 324 11.45 -23.00 15.41
CA LEU A 324 10.67 -23.75 16.39
C LEU A 324 10.24 -22.88 17.58
N ALA A 325 11.09 -21.96 18.02
CA ALA A 325 10.72 -20.98 19.04
C ALA A 325 9.57 -20.06 18.57
N ALA A 326 9.53 -19.71 17.27
CA ALA A 326 8.42 -18.98 16.70
C ALA A 326 7.12 -19.81 16.65
N VAL A 327 7.21 -21.15 16.49
CA VAL A 327 6.04 -22.05 16.67
C VAL A 327 5.52 -21.96 18.10
N ASP A 328 6.41 -21.98 19.08
CA ASP A 328 6.04 -21.92 20.49
C ASP A 328 5.43 -20.57 20.87
N ASP A 329 5.89 -19.47 20.26
CA ASP A 329 5.25 -18.16 20.42
C ASP A 329 3.83 -18.15 19.88
N MET A 330 3.63 -18.75 18.72
CA MET A 330 2.30 -18.86 18.12
C MET A 330 1.37 -19.68 18.99
N LEU A 331 1.80 -20.80 19.55
CA LEU A 331 0.98 -21.60 20.49
C LEU A 331 0.65 -20.79 21.75
N ARG A 332 1.65 -20.10 22.34
CA ARG A 332 1.40 -19.19 23.49
C ARG A 332 0.44 -18.05 23.14
N TRP A 333 0.55 -17.50 21.94
CA TRP A 333 -0.39 -16.48 21.47
C TRP A 333 -1.80 -17.05 21.35
N ALA A 334 -1.95 -18.25 20.78
CA ALA A 334 -3.23 -18.93 20.63
C ALA A 334 -3.90 -19.21 22.00
N ASP A 335 -3.13 -19.69 22.96
CA ASP A 335 -3.61 -19.91 24.33
C ASP A 335 -4.17 -18.62 24.97
N ARG A 336 -3.50 -17.48 24.74
CA ARG A 336 -3.98 -16.17 25.22
C ARG A 336 -5.28 -15.68 24.56
N GLN A 337 -5.67 -16.25 23.43
CA GLN A 337 -6.98 -15.93 22.80
C GLN A 337 -8.16 -16.60 23.52
N ASN A 338 -7.92 -17.49 24.48
CA ASN A 338 -8.95 -18.28 25.17
C ASN A 338 -9.84 -19.06 24.18
N ARG A 339 -9.27 -19.55 23.09
CA ARG A 339 -9.94 -20.31 22.03
C ARG A 339 -9.05 -21.48 21.60
N SER A 340 -9.67 -22.60 21.21
CA SER A 340 -8.93 -23.68 20.56
C SER A 340 -8.34 -23.21 19.23
N LEU A 341 -7.22 -23.82 18.81
CA LEU A 341 -6.58 -23.53 17.52
C LEU A 341 -7.59 -23.60 16.36
N ALA A 342 -8.44 -24.62 16.34
CA ALA A 342 -9.45 -24.83 15.32
C ALA A 342 -10.53 -23.73 15.22
N ARG A 343 -10.62 -22.82 16.20
CA ARG A 343 -11.55 -21.69 16.20
C ARG A 343 -10.89 -20.35 15.83
N LEU A 344 -9.59 -20.34 15.56
CA LEU A 344 -8.85 -19.14 15.16
C LEU A 344 -8.96 -18.94 13.64
N THR A 345 -10.18 -18.75 13.14
CA THR A 345 -10.43 -18.50 11.72
C THR A 345 -9.88 -17.15 11.28
N TRP A 346 -9.51 -17.04 10.00
CA TRP A 346 -9.06 -15.77 9.42
C TRP A 346 -10.12 -14.67 9.56
N GLY A 347 -11.37 -14.98 9.26
CA GLY A 347 -12.48 -14.03 9.36
C GLY A 347 -12.65 -13.42 10.76
N SER A 348 -12.35 -14.17 11.83
CA SER A 348 -12.42 -13.63 13.19
C SER A 348 -11.41 -12.49 13.43
N ARG A 349 -10.29 -12.48 12.70
CA ARG A 349 -9.31 -11.40 12.67
C ARG A 349 -9.64 -10.35 11.62
N ASN A 350 -10.10 -10.78 10.44
CA ASN A 350 -10.31 -9.94 9.27
C ASN A 350 -11.77 -9.48 9.13
N THR A 351 -12.37 -9.08 10.24
CA THR A 351 -13.72 -8.48 10.27
C THR A 351 -13.62 -7.00 9.93
N ALA A 352 -14.36 -6.56 8.92
CA ALA A 352 -14.38 -5.17 8.48
C ALA A 352 -14.85 -4.22 9.59
N ARG A 353 -14.18 -3.08 9.70
CA ARG A 353 -14.50 -1.97 10.63
C ARG A 353 -14.48 -0.66 9.86
N ILE A 354 -15.46 -0.49 8.99
CA ILE A 354 -15.67 0.73 8.21
C ILE A 354 -16.54 1.66 9.06
N GLN A 355 -15.87 2.57 9.77
CA GLN A 355 -16.48 3.40 10.80
C GLN A 355 -16.56 4.86 10.36
N HIS A 356 -17.70 5.49 10.61
CA HIS A 356 -17.86 6.92 10.38
C HIS A 356 -16.99 7.70 11.41
N PRO A 357 -16.33 8.79 11.02
CA PRO A 357 -15.46 9.56 11.94
C PRO A 357 -16.15 10.01 13.23
N PHE A 358 -17.46 10.26 13.19
CA PHE A 358 -18.23 10.67 14.38
C PHE A 358 -18.69 9.52 15.25
N SER A 359 -18.67 8.27 14.79
CA SER A 359 -19.16 7.13 15.59
C SER A 359 -18.39 6.96 16.89
N ARG A 360 -17.11 7.33 16.92
CA ARG A 360 -16.27 7.30 18.14
C ARG A 360 -16.76 8.19 19.28
N PHE A 361 -17.60 9.18 18.99
CA PHE A 361 -18.16 10.12 19.97
C PHE A 361 -19.59 9.73 20.41
N LEU A 362 -20.14 8.66 19.85
CA LEU A 362 -21.51 8.22 20.10
C LEU A 362 -21.55 6.96 20.98
N PRO A 363 -22.61 6.77 21.76
CA PRO A 363 -22.90 5.46 22.38
C PRO A 363 -22.90 4.36 21.32
N PRO A 364 -22.47 3.11 21.66
CA PRO A 364 -22.31 2.02 20.68
C PRO A 364 -23.57 1.70 19.85
N LEU A 365 -24.75 1.90 20.44
CA LEU A 365 -26.03 1.69 19.76
C LEU A 365 -26.25 2.72 18.63
N LEU A 366 -25.93 3.99 18.87
CA LEU A 366 -26.05 5.06 17.88
C LEU A 366 -24.91 5.00 16.84
N ALA A 367 -23.70 4.63 17.26
CA ALA A 367 -22.58 4.42 16.35
C ALA A 367 -22.91 3.40 15.26
N ARG A 368 -23.67 2.33 15.57
CA ARG A 368 -24.13 1.35 14.59
C ARG A 368 -25.02 1.91 13.48
N LEU A 369 -25.65 3.06 13.67
CA LEU A 369 -26.41 3.72 12.60
C LEU A 369 -25.48 4.35 11.56
N LEU A 370 -24.30 4.81 12.00
CA LEU A 370 -23.30 5.46 11.16
C LEU A 370 -22.31 4.49 10.52
N ASP A 371 -21.98 3.39 11.20
CA ASP A 371 -20.99 2.44 10.73
C ASP A 371 -21.57 1.46 9.71
N MET A 372 -20.74 0.99 8.79
CA MET A 372 -21.09 -0.16 7.95
C MET A 372 -21.14 -1.43 8.79
N PRO A 373 -21.84 -2.49 8.34
CA PRO A 373 -21.85 -3.78 9.01
C PRO A 373 -20.45 -4.32 9.26
N ALA A 374 -20.23 -4.89 10.45
CA ALA A 374 -18.98 -5.54 10.79
C ALA A 374 -19.03 -7.00 10.28
N GLU A 375 -18.49 -7.23 9.10
CA GLU A 375 -18.54 -8.52 8.42
C GLU A 375 -17.15 -9.13 8.29
N PRO A 376 -16.97 -10.44 8.55
CA PRO A 376 -15.76 -11.15 8.21
C PRO A 376 -15.54 -11.13 6.70
N LEU A 377 -14.33 -10.77 6.25
CA LEU A 377 -14.02 -10.69 4.83
C LEU A 377 -12.79 -11.53 4.49
N PRO A 378 -12.77 -12.20 3.31
CA PRO A 378 -11.59 -12.90 2.82
C PRO A 378 -10.57 -11.92 2.23
N GLY A 379 -9.34 -12.42 1.98
CA GLY A 379 -8.24 -11.62 1.44
C GLY A 379 -7.30 -11.07 2.51
N ASP A 380 -6.17 -10.52 2.08
CA ASP A 380 -5.14 -9.86 2.92
C ASP A 380 -4.27 -8.94 2.03
N ASN A 381 -3.23 -8.34 2.58
CA ASN A 381 -2.39 -7.31 1.94
C ASN A 381 -1.56 -7.81 0.73
N ASN A 382 -1.23 -9.11 0.65
CA ASN A 382 -0.30 -9.66 -0.34
C ASN A 382 -0.98 -10.47 -1.46
N MET A 383 -2.26 -10.23 -1.70
CA MET A 383 -3.04 -10.84 -2.77
C MET A 383 -3.96 -9.81 -3.42
N PRO A 384 -4.51 -10.04 -4.65
CA PRO A 384 -5.35 -9.07 -5.34
C PRO A 384 -6.54 -8.60 -4.52
N ARG A 385 -7.23 -9.49 -3.79
CA ARG A 385 -8.28 -9.11 -2.84
C ARG A 385 -7.64 -8.52 -1.57
N VAL A 386 -7.21 -7.26 -1.68
CA VAL A 386 -6.63 -6.53 -0.54
C VAL A 386 -7.72 -6.29 0.49
N GLN A 387 -7.50 -6.79 1.73
CA GLN A 387 -8.46 -6.63 2.81
C GLN A 387 -7.79 -6.71 4.18
N SER A 388 -8.13 -5.78 5.05
CA SER A 388 -7.86 -5.80 6.48
C SER A 388 -9.03 -5.17 7.23
N PRO A 389 -9.10 -5.21 8.56
CA PRO A 389 -10.24 -4.64 9.29
C PRO A 389 -10.53 -3.18 8.98
N THR A 390 -9.51 -2.36 8.74
CA THR A 390 -9.63 -0.90 8.51
C THR A 390 -9.13 -0.46 7.16
N PHE A 391 -8.78 -1.38 6.28
CA PHE A 391 -8.25 -1.09 4.96
C PHE A 391 -8.69 -2.17 3.97
N GLY A 392 -9.11 -1.77 2.78
CA GLY A 392 -9.53 -2.67 1.71
C GLY A 392 -9.73 -1.90 0.40
N ALA A 393 -10.24 -2.58 -0.61
CA ALA A 393 -10.60 -1.92 -1.86
C ALA A 393 -11.78 -0.95 -1.60
N SER A 394 -11.50 0.35 -1.65
CA SER A 394 -12.53 1.39 -1.56
C SER A 394 -13.40 1.42 -2.81
N GLU A 395 -12.89 0.87 -3.90
CA GLU A 395 -13.56 0.78 -5.19
C GLU A 395 -13.06 -0.46 -5.94
N ARG A 396 -13.98 -1.17 -6.58
CA ARG A 396 -13.66 -2.15 -7.61
C ARG A 396 -14.53 -1.82 -8.80
N PHE A 397 -13.92 -1.55 -9.93
CA PHE A 397 -14.68 -1.37 -11.17
C PHE A 397 -14.01 -2.07 -12.33
N VAL A 398 -14.83 -2.45 -13.29
CA VAL A 398 -14.42 -2.97 -14.58
C VAL A 398 -15.28 -2.28 -15.63
N VAL A 399 -14.65 -1.65 -16.59
CA VAL A 399 -15.33 -0.98 -17.70
C VAL A 399 -14.60 -1.26 -19.00
N SER A 400 -15.36 -1.51 -20.07
CA SER A 400 -14.84 -1.68 -21.41
C SER A 400 -15.28 -0.49 -22.26
N PRO A 401 -14.35 0.32 -22.80
CA PRO A 401 -14.71 1.48 -23.61
C PRO A 401 -15.56 1.09 -24.82
N GLY A 402 -16.79 1.62 -24.88
CA GLY A 402 -17.78 1.30 -25.91
C GLY A 402 -18.76 0.18 -25.55
N ASN A 403 -18.62 -0.43 -24.35
CA ASN A 403 -19.54 -1.43 -23.79
C ASN A 403 -19.75 -1.16 -22.30
N GLU A 404 -19.94 0.09 -21.92
CA GLU A 404 -20.02 0.55 -20.53
C GLU A 404 -21.25 -0.04 -19.81
N GLU A 405 -22.30 -0.46 -20.52
CA GLU A 405 -23.49 -1.11 -19.97
C GLU A 405 -23.18 -2.46 -19.32
N GLU A 406 -22.13 -3.16 -19.75
CA GLU A 406 -21.68 -4.41 -19.14
C GLU A 406 -20.74 -4.16 -17.94
N GLY A 407 -20.41 -2.89 -17.68
CA GLY A 407 -19.46 -2.49 -16.66
C GLY A 407 -19.95 -2.83 -15.25
N ILE A 408 -18.97 -2.99 -14.35
CA ILE A 408 -19.19 -3.33 -12.93
C ILE A 408 -18.56 -2.22 -12.09
N CYS A 409 -19.26 -1.80 -11.01
CA CYS A 409 -18.73 -0.87 -10.04
C CYS A 409 -19.15 -1.26 -8.63
N HIS A 410 -18.18 -1.43 -7.73
CA HIS A 410 -18.39 -1.70 -6.32
C HIS A 410 -17.89 -0.55 -5.45
N LEU A 411 -18.68 -0.21 -4.43
CA LEU A 411 -18.26 0.68 -3.35
C LEU A 411 -18.63 0.04 -1.99
N PRO A 412 -17.83 0.24 -0.94
CA PRO A 412 -18.10 -0.33 0.39
C PRO A 412 -19.27 0.33 1.12
N GLY A 413 -19.87 1.36 0.58
CA GLY A 413 -21.05 2.06 1.11
C GLY A 413 -21.80 2.77 0.00
N GLY A 414 -23.00 3.25 0.31
CA GLY A 414 -23.84 3.97 -0.64
C GLY A 414 -23.49 5.46 -0.78
N GLN A 415 -24.20 6.14 -1.66
CA GLN A 415 -23.93 7.54 -2.02
C GLN A 415 -24.64 8.57 -1.14
N SER A 416 -25.55 8.15 -0.26
CA SER A 416 -26.24 9.08 0.65
C SER A 416 -25.39 9.39 1.88
N GLY A 417 -25.26 10.67 2.23
CA GLY A 417 -24.69 11.11 3.51
C GLY A 417 -25.67 10.98 4.70
N ASN A 418 -26.95 10.63 4.46
CA ASN A 418 -27.95 10.47 5.50
C ASN A 418 -28.04 9.01 5.96
N PRO A 419 -27.64 8.66 7.21
CA PRO A 419 -27.65 7.27 7.70
C PRO A 419 -29.05 6.65 7.82
N LEU A 420 -30.10 7.46 7.76
CA LEU A 420 -31.49 6.97 7.75
C LEU A 420 -32.01 6.70 6.33
N SER A 421 -31.26 7.06 5.31
CA SER A 421 -31.59 6.78 3.92
C SER A 421 -31.30 5.30 3.56
N PRO A 422 -32.16 4.64 2.79
CA PRO A 422 -31.86 3.31 2.25
C PRO A 422 -30.62 3.30 1.35
N PHE A 423 -30.23 4.46 0.82
CA PHE A 423 -29.04 4.61 -0.04
C PHE A 423 -27.74 4.82 0.75
N TYR A 424 -27.76 4.89 2.07
CA TYR A 424 -26.55 5.05 2.89
C TYR A 424 -25.66 3.81 2.85
N ARG A 425 -26.25 2.62 2.89
CA ARG A 425 -25.58 1.33 2.85
C ARG A 425 -25.77 0.57 1.54
N ALA A 426 -26.37 1.21 0.56
CA ALA A 426 -26.63 0.55 -0.72
C ALA A 426 -25.32 0.07 -1.36
N GLY A 427 -25.29 -1.18 -1.84
CA GLY A 427 -24.12 -1.80 -2.46
C GLY A 427 -23.10 -2.41 -1.50
N HIS A 428 -23.20 -2.18 -0.17
CA HIS A 428 -22.25 -2.74 0.80
C HIS A 428 -22.19 -4.27 0.74
N GLU A 429 -23.32 -4.94 0.73
CA GLU A 429 -23.39 -6.40 0.69
C GLU A 429 -22.76 -6.97 -0.59
N ALA A 430 -23.10 -6.40 -1.75
CA ALA A 430 -22.51 -6.82 -3.02
C ALA A 430 -20.99 -6.60 -3.04
N TRP A 431 -20.50 -5.49 -2.48
CA TRP A 431 -19.07 -5.24 -2.32
C TRP A 431 -18.41 -6.30 -1.41
N ALA A 432 -19.02 -6.62 -0.27
CA ALA A 432 -18.50 -7.60 0.68
C ALA A 432 -18.44 -9.01 0.07
N GLN A 433 -19.50 -9.42 -0.61
CA GLN A 433 -19.62 -10.74 -1.24
C GLN A 433 -18.91 -10.83 -2.59
N GLY A 434 -18.61 -9.69 -3.24
CA GLY A 434 -17.99 -9.64 -4.57
C GLY A 434 -18.98 -9.86 -5.71
N GLU A 435 -20.28 -9.61 -5.46
CA GLU A 435 -21.32 -9.74 -6.48
C GLU A 435 -21.30 -8.53 -7.44
N PRO A 436 -21.37 -8.73 -8.76
CA PRO A 436 -21.30 -7.62 -9.70
C PRO A 436 -22.53 -6.70 -9.58
N THR A 437 -22.28 -5.40 -9.50
CA THR A 437 -23.29 -4.34 -9.58
C THR A 437 -23.02 -3.45 -10.79
N PRO A 438 -24.06 -2.87 -11.45
CA PRO A 438 -23.89 -2.10 -12.67
C PRO A 438 -22.97 -0.89 -12.48
N PHE A 439 -22.13 -0.61 -13.49
CA PHE A 439 -21.31 0.60 -13.57
C PHE A 439 -22.16 1.83 -13.88
N LEU A 440 -23.07 1.71 -14.84
CA LEU A 440 -23.95 2.82 -15.23
C LEU A 440 -25.19 2.89 -14.33
N PRO A 441 -25.74 4.10 -14.11
CA PRO A 441 -26.99 4.29 -13.42
C PRO A 441 -28.15 3.62 -14.17
N GLY A 442 -29.14 3.15 -13.43
CA GLY A 442 -30.38 2.63 -14.00
C GLY A 442 -31.28 3.70 -14.62
N SER A 443 -32.51 3.33 -14.98
CA SER A 443 -33.51 4.27 -15.50
C SER A 443 -33.81 5.40 -14.50
N THR A 444 -34.09 6.62 -15.02
CA THR A 444 -34.42 7.80 -14.19
C THR A 444 -35.69 7.55 -13.38
N ALA A 445 -35.56 7.50 -12.04
CA ALA A 445 -36.68 7.37 -11.13
C ALA A 445 -37.23 8.76 -10.69
N HIS A 446 -36.35 9.75 -10.57
CA HIS A 446 -36.70 11.12 -10.12
C HIS A 446 -35.90 12.13 -10.91
N THR A 447 -36.50 13.30 -11.17
CA THR A 447 -35.86 14.43 -11.86
C THR A 447 -35.92 15.66 -10.96
N LEU A 448 -34.75 16.22 -10.63
CA LEU A 448 -34.61 17.53 -10.00
C LEU A 448 -34.29 18.57 -11.05
N ARG A 449 -35.08 19.62 -11.14
CA ARG A 449 -34.78 20.77 -12.02
C ARG A 449 -34.31 21.94 -11.15
N LEU A 450 -33.09 22.38 -11.41
CA LEU A 450 -32.54 23.59 -10.78
C LEU A 450 -32.85 24.79 -11.68
N HIS A 451 -33.35 25.85 -11.09
CA HIS A 451 -33.59 27.12 -11.75
C HIS A 451 -32.64 28.15 -11.14
N PRO A 452 -32.13 29.12 -11.94
CA PRO A 452 -31.27 30.19 -11.45
C PRO A 452 -31.97 31.07 -10.44
#